data_6437d0e765884c0b993afdecba6cc1e6
#
_entry.id   6437d0e765884c0b993afdecba6cc1e6
#
_cell.length_a   1.000
_cell.length_b   1.000
_cell.length_c   1.000
_cell.angle_alpha   90.00
_cell.angle_beta   90.00
_cell.angle_gamma   90.00
#
_symmetry.space_group_name_H-M   'P 1'
#
loop_
_entity.id
_entity.type
_entity.pdbx_description
1 polymer ?
#
loop_
_entity_poly.entity_id
_entity_poly.type
_entity_poly.pdbx_seq_one_letter_code
_entity_poly.pdbx_strand_id
1 'polypeptide(L)'
;MTSKPVTLLLADLRVTQSHSRPHVSDDNPYSEAQFKTLKYRPDFPGQFASIEAARAHCQVFFPWYNEEHRHTGLGLHTPADVHYGTAQTTRDKRAAVLEDAYRAHPERFVRNPPEPPKLPINSWINPPDPPEEAAH
;
A
#
# COMPACT_ATOMS: atom_id res chain seq x y z
N MET A 1 -5.28 13.89 -20.04
CA MET A 1 -6.22 13.69 -21.17
C MET A 1 -6.35 12.21 -21.43
N THR A 2 -7.52 11.63 -21.24
CA THR A 2 -7.76 10.20 -21.52
C THR A 2 -8.27 10.09 -22.96
N SER A 3 -7.65 9.25 -23.79
CA SER A 3 -8.12 9.05 -25.16
C SER A 3 -9.47 8.29 -25.14
N LYS A 4 -10.42 8.68 -25.99
CA LYS A 4 -11.72 8.00 -26.09
C LYS A 4 -11.61 6.47 -26.25
N PRO A 5 -10.69 5.91 -27.07
CA PRO A 5 -10.51 4.46 -27.18
C PRO A 5 -10.13 3.79 -25.86
N VAL A 6 -9.27 4.41 -25.04
CA VAL A 6 -8.86 3.86 -23.73
C VAL A 6 -10.05 3.88 -22.75
N THR A 7 -10.85 4.94 -22.76
CA THR A 7 -12.04 5.01 -21.91
C THR A 7 -13.04 3.91 -22.25
N LEU A 8 -13.30 3.66 -23.53
CA LEU A 8 -14.20 2.58 -23.98
C LEU A 8 -13.64 1.20 -23.58
N LEU A 9 -12.37 0.94 -23.82
CA LEU A 9 -11.73 -0.33 -23.42
C LEU A 9 -11.86 -0.59 -21.92
N LEU A 10 -11.62 0.42 -21.08
CA LEU A 10 -11.74 0.27 -19.64
C LEU A 10 -13.19 0.02 -19.21
N ALA A 11 -14.16 0.67 -19.86
CA ALA A 11 -15.58 0.43 -19.64
C ALA A 11 -15.98 -1.00 -20.00
N ASP A 12 -15.53 -1.53 -21.14
CA ASP A 12 -15.75 -2.91 -21.57
C ASP A 12 -15.17 -3.92 -20.57
N LEU A 13 -14.00 -3.61 -19.99
CA LEU A 13 -13.36 -4.39 -18.93
C LEU A 13 -14.00 -4.19 -17.55
N ARG A 14 -15.07 -3.39 -17.43
CA ARG A 14 -15.70 -3.01 -16.17
C ARG A 14 -14.74 -2.37 -15.16
N VAL A 15 -13.74 -1.65 -15.64
CA VAL A 15 -12.80 -0.90 -14.82
C VAL A 15 -13.31 0.52 -14.64
N THR A 16 -13.62 0.88 -13.41
CA THR A 16 -14.00 2.26 -13.06
C THR A 16 -12.75 3.15 -13.05
N GLN A 17 -12.79 4.23 -13.80
CA GLN A 17 -11.73 5.23 -13.80
C GLN A 17 -11.91 6.17 -12.61
N SER A 18 -10.81 6.43 -11.91
CA SER A 18 -10.72 7.53 -10.95
C SER A 18 -9.66 8.52 -11.42
N HIS A 19 -9.92 9.78 -11.21
CA HIS A 19 -9.00 10.85 -11.60
C HIS A 19 -8.66 11.71 -10.39
N SER A 20 -7.42 12.23 -10.37
CA SER A 20 -7.07 13.30 -9.44
C SER A 20 -7.85 14.58 -9.77
N ARG A 21 -8.12 15.38 -8.76
CA ARG A 21 -8.81 16.67 -8.94
C ARG A 21 -7.95 17.62 -9.76
N PRO A 22 -8.52 18.45 -10.63
CA PRO A 22 -7.77 19.46 -11.37
C PRO A 22 -6.99 20.39 -10.42
N HIS A 23 -5.72 20.60 -10.74
CA HIS A 23 -4.84 21.51 -9.98
C HIS A 23 -4.52 21.12 -8.52
N VAL A 24 -4.79 19.85 -8.13
CA VAL A 24 -4.42 19.33 -6.82
C VAL A 24 -3.26 18.34 -7.03
N SER A 25 -2.07 18.72 -6.57
CA SER A 25 -0.84 17.95 -6.80
C SER A 25 -0.70 16.73 -5.88
N ASP A 26 -1.35 16.75 -4.73
CA ASP A 26 -1.28 15.72 -3.68
C ASP A 26 -2.38 14.66 -3.76
N ASP A 27 -3.13 14.63 -4.85
CA ASP A 27 -4.17 13.62 -5.11
C ASP A 27 -3.63 12.26 -5.57
N ASN A 28 -2.31 12.04 -5.53
CA ASN A 28 -1.68 10.75 -5.86
C ASN A 28 -0.68 10.29 -4.79
N PRO A 29 -1.09 10.22 -3.51
CA PRO A 29 -0.19 9.94 -2.40
C PRO A 29 0.48 8.55 -2.49
N TYR A 30 -0.16 7.59 -3.14
CA TYR A 30 0.39 6.23 -3.27
C TYR A 30 1.59 6.16 -4.20
N SER A 31 1.52 6.77 -5.38
CA SER A 31 2.65 6.85 -6.30
C SER A 31 3.80 7.67 -5.71
N GLU A 32 3.47 8.76 -5.04
CA GLU A 32 4.47 9.60 -4.36
C GLU A 32 5.18 8.82 -3.25
N ALA A 33 4.45 8.07 -2.43
CA ALA A 33 5.03 7.23 -1.38
C ALA A 33 5.93 6.13 -1.96
N GLN A 34 5.52 5.51 -3.08
CA GLN A 34 6.33 4.51 -3.78
C GLN A 34 7.62 5.11 -4.34
N PHE A 35 7.54 6.25 -5.04
CA PHE A 35 8.72 6.95 -5.54
C PHE A 35 9.63 7.44 -4.42
N LYS A 36 9.07 7.86 -3.30
CA LYS A 36 9.84 8.22 -2.11
C LYS A 36 10.60 7.00 -1.60
N THR A 37 9.96 5.86 -1.45
CA THR A 37 10.60 4.62 -1.02
C THR A 37 11.74 4.23 -1.96
N LEU A 38 11.56 4.31 -3.28
CA LEU A 38 12.59 4.06 -4.27
C LEU A 38 13.80 4.99 -4.11
N LYS A 39 13.54 6.31 -4.05
CA LYS A 39 14.60 7.34 -4.05
C LYS A 39 15.40 7.41 -2.75
N TYR A 40 14.80 7.02 -1.62
CA TYR A 40 15.46 7.10 -0.32
C TYR A 40 16.08 5.78 0.14
N ARG A 41 16.04 4.74 -0.71
CA ARG A 41 16.83 3.53 -0.43
C ARG A 41 18.31 3.84 -0.44
N PRO A 42 19.11 3.23 0.47
CA PRO A 42 20.56 3.46 0.53
C PRO A 42 21.29 3.07 -0.76
N ASP A 43 20.76 2.14 -1.54
CA ASP A 43 21.31 1.65 -2.80
C ASP A 43 20.85 2.45 -4.04
N PHE A 44 20.05 3.48 -3.86
CA PHE A 44 19.63 4.34 -4.97
C PHE A 44 20.78 5.25 -5.42
N PRO A 45 21.21 5.19 -6.69
CA PRO A 45 22.43 5.87 -7.13
C PRO A 45 22.27 7.40 -7.29
N GLY A 46 21.11 7.97 -7.03
CA GLY A 46 20.81 9.38 -7.29
C GLY A 46 20.62 9.70 -8.78
N GLN A 47 21.48 9.21 -9.64
CA GLN A 47 21.41 9.33 -11.09
C GLN A 47 21.88 8.03 -11.74
N PHE A 48 21.13 7.54 -12.72
CA PHE A 48 21.50 6.34 -13.49
C PHE A 48 22.38 6.72 -14.69
N ALA A 49 23.40 5.92 -14.94
CA ALA A 49 24.33 6.12 -16.06
C ALA A 49 23.64 5.85 -17.42
N SER A 50 22.63 4.97 -17.45
CA SER A 50 21.88 4.63 -18.67
C SER A 50 20.47 4.14 -18.31
N ILE A 51 19.61 4.00 -19.31
CA ILE A 51 18.28 3.42 -19.15
C ILE A 51 18.34 1.94 -18.76
N GLU A 52 19.36 1.21 -19.22
CA GLU A 52 19.62 -0.19 -18.89
C GLU A 52 19.97 -0.33 -17.41
N ALA A 53 20.81 0.58 -16.88
CA ALA A 53 21.15 0.64 -15.46
C ALA A 53 19.90 0.93 -14.61
N ALA A 54 19.04 1.84 -15.04
CA ALA A 54 17.77 2.12 -14.36
C ALA A 54 16.82 0.91 -14.37
N ARG A 55 16.72 0.22 -15.50
CA ARG A 55 15.91 -1.02 -15.59
C ARG A 55 16.44 -2.13 -14.68
N ALA A 56 17.75 -2.34 -14.68
CA ALA A 56 18.37 -3.35 -13.80
C ALA A 56 18.09 -3.04 -12.32
N HIS A 57 18.21 -1.78 -11.90
CA HIS A 57 17.86 -1.35 -10.54
C HIS A 57 16.38 -1.63 -10.22
N CYS A 58 15.47 -1.28 -11.12
CA CYS A 58 14.04 -1.53 -10.94
C CYS A 58 13.70 -3.02 -10.90
N GLN A 59 14.39 -3.88 -11.66
CA GLN A 59 14.20 -5.33 -11.61
C GLN A 59 14.57 -5.94 -10.25
N VAL A 60 15.45 -5.30 -9.49
CA VAL A 60 15.77 -5.69 -8.10
C VAL A 60 14.82 -5.03 -7.12
N PHE A 61 14.50 -3.75 -7.34
CA PHE A 61 13.67 -2.98 -6.43
C PHE A 61 12.23 -3.51 -6.33
N PHE A 62 11.54 -3.77 -7.46
CA PHE A 62 10.13 -4.13 -7.42
C PHE A 62 9.83 -5.49 -6.78
N PRO A 63 10.59 -6.56 -6.99
CA PRO A 63 10.41 -7.79 -6.22
C PRO A 63 10.56 -7.57 -4.72
N TRP A 64 11.63 -6.89 -4.30
CA TRP A 64 11.80 -6.53 -2.90
C TRP A 64 10.63 -5.68 -2.35
N TYR A 65 10.19 -4.67 -3.09
CA TYR A 65 9.09 -3.80 -2.69
C TYR A 65 7.78 -4.58 -2.52
N ASN A 66 7.51 -5.50 -3.42
CA ASN A 66 6.26 -6.26 -3.41
C ASN A 66 6.25 -7.39 -2.37
N GLU A 67 7.38 -8.04 -2.14
CA GLU A 67 7.45 -9.28 -1.36
C GLU A 67 8.06 -9.12 0.03
N GLU A 68 8.91 -8.12 0.23
CA GLU A 68 9.66 -7.97 1.49
C GLU A 68 9.34 -6.66 2.22
N HIS A 69 9.18 -5.56 1.47
CA HIS A 69 8.93 -4.25 2.08
C HIS A 69 7.56 -4.18 2.75
N ARG A 70 7.57 -3.82 4.04
CA ARG A 70 6.36 -3.75 4.86
C ARG A 70 5.86 -2.32 4.94
N HIS A 71 4.60 -2.11 4.59
CA HIS A 71 3.97 -0.80 4.56
C HIS A 71 3.18 -0.52 5.83
N THR A 72 3.45 0.59 6.49
CA THR A 72 2.67 1.03 7.66
C THR A 72 1.20 1.24 7.33
N GLY A 73 0.91 1.82 6.16
CA GLY A 73 -0.45 2.01 5.66
C GLY A 73 -1.21 0.71 5.33
N LEU A 74 -0.50 -0.41 5.22
CA LEU A 74 -1.07 -1.75 5.04
C LEU A 74 -0.98 -2.60 6.32
N GLY A 75 -0.90 -1.99 7.49
CA GLY A 75 -0.76 -2.74 8.74
C GLY A 75 0.52 -3.57 8.82
N LEU A 76 1.62 -3.06 8.26
CA LEU A 76 2.92 -3.73 8.15
C LEU A 76 2.89 -5.02 7.32
N HIS A 77 1.94 -5.15 6.40
CA HIS A 77 1.95 -6.21 5.38
C HIS A 77 2.72 -5.77 4.13
N THR A 78 3.16 -6.76 3.35
CA THR A 78 3.72 -6.51 2.02
C THR A 78 2.60 -6.31 1.00
N PRO A 79 2.83 -5.63 -0.14
CA PRO A 79 1.85 -5.58 -1.22
C PRO A 79 1.41 -6.97 -1.69
N ALA A 80 2.32 -7.94 -1.75
CA ALA A 80 2.02 -9.33 -2.11
C ALA A 80 1.07 -10.00 -1.11
N ASP A 81 1.29 -9.82 0.20
CA ASP A 81 0.38 -10.35 1.24
C ASP A 81 -1.07 -9.89 0.99
N VAL A 82 -1.24 -8.60 0.66
CA VAL A 82 -2.57 -8.02 0.42
C VAL A 82 -3.14 -8.49 -0.91
N HIS A 83 -2.33 -8.45 -1.97
CA HIS A 83 -2.76 -8.81 -3.33
C HIS A 83 -3.21 -10.28 -3.45
N TYR A 84 -2.47 -11.19 -2.81
CA TYR A 84 -2.76 -12.62 -2.85
C TYR A 84 -3.65 -13.10 -1.70
N GLY A 85 -4.16 -12.21 -0.86
CA GLY A 85 -5.08 -12.53 0.23
C GLY A 85 -4.46 -13.28 1.40
N THR A 86 -3.13 -13.28 1.55
CA THR A 86 -2.42 -13.97 2.65
C THR A 86 -2.24 -13.11 3.91
N ALA A 87 -2.65 -11.85 3.85
CA ALA A 87 -2.44 -10.88 4.92
C ALA A 87 -3.10 -11.31 6.24
N GLN A 88 -4.30 -11.92 6.21
CA GLN A 88 -4.94 -12.40 7.44
C GLN A 88 -4.13 -13.52 8.09
N THR A 89 -3.66 -14.49 7.32
CA THR A 89 -2.80 -15.58 7.83
C THR A 89 -1.51 -15.03 8.46
N THR A 90 -0.90 -14.04 7.82
CA THR A 90 0.29 -13.36 8.35
C THR A 90 -0.04 -12.62 9.65
N ARG A 91 -1.19 -11.96 9.73
CA ARG A 91 -1.67 -11.29 10.94
C ARG A 91 -1.89 -12.26 12.09
N ASP A 92 -2.51 -13.41 11.84
CA ASP A 92 -2.79 -14.43 12.86
C ASP A 92 -1.49 -15.02 13.44
N LYS A 93 -0.49 -15.29 12.58
CA LYS A 93 0.84 -15.71 13.04
C LYS A 93 1.49 -14.65 13.95
N ARG A 94 1.38 -13.37 13.61
CA ARG A 94 1.90 -12.28 14.45
C ARG A 94 1.15 -12.16 15.76
N ALA A 95 -0.18 -12.35 15.75
CA ALA A 95 -0.98 -12.34 16.97
C ALA A 95 -0.55 -13.43 17.95
N ALA A 96 -0.31 -14.66 17.46
CA ALA A 96 0.18 -15.75 18.29
C ALA A 96 1.55 -15.42 18.94
N VAL A 97 2.49 -14.88 18.16
CA VAL A 97 3.82 -14.46 18.69
C VAL A 97 3.68 -13.37 19.75
N LEU A 98 2.81 -12.39 19.53
CA LEU A 98 2.57 -11.31 20.49
C LEU A 98 1.90 -11.82 21.77
N GLU A 99 0.98 -12.78 21.65
CA GLU A 99 0.33 -13.41 22.79
C GLU A 99 1.33 -14.22 23.64
N ASP A 100 2.21 -14.98 23.01
CA ASP A 100 3.27 -15.71 23.70
C ASP A 100 4.24 -14.76 24.39
N ALA A 101 4.62 -13.66 23.75
CA ALA A 101 5.45 -12.63 24.36
C ALA A 101 4.76 -11.96 25.56
N TYR A 102 3.46 -11.71 25.48
CA TYR A 102 2.68 -11.17 26.58
C TYR A 102 2.59 -12.14 27.77
N ARG A 103 2.36 -13.43 27.51
CA ARG A 103 2.35 -14.45 28.58
C ARG A 103 3.69 -14.57 29.29
N ALA A 104 4.81 -14.48 28.52
CA ALA A 104 6.14 -14.59 29.09
C ALA A 104 6.57 -13.33 29.87
N HIS A 105 6.12 -12.15 29.45
CA HIS A 105 6.57 -10.86 29.97
C HIS A 105 5.43 -9.83 30.04
N PRO A 106 4.37 -10.05 30.82
CA PRO A 106 3.23 -9.12 30.89
C PRO A 106 3.63 -7.72 31.37
N GLU A 107 4.70 -7.62 32.17
CA GLU A 107 5.22 -6.37 32.71
C GLU A 107 5.73 -5.39 31.64
N ARG A 108 6.02 -5.88 30.42
CA ARG A 108 6.44 -5.04 29.29
C ARG A 108 5.27 -4.33 28.58
N PHE A 109 4.04 -4.76 28.84
CA PHE A 109 2.85 -4.29 28.15
C PHE A 109 1.95 -3.51 29.11
N VAL A 110 2.27 -2.24 29.29
CA VAL A 110 1.71 -1.40 30.39
C VAL A 110 0.22 -1.07 30.23
N ARG A 111 -0.34 -1.15 29.01
CA ARG A 111 -1.72 -0.70 28.76
C ARG A 111 -2.69 -1.83 28.46
N ASN A 112 -2.41 -2.63 27.44
CA ASN A 112 -3.27 -3.72 27.00
C ASN A 112 -2.42 -4.84 26.40
N PRO A 113 -2.96 -6.08 26.28
CA PRO A 113 -2.36 -7.12 25.48
C PRO A 113 -2.04 -6.60 24.08
N PRO A 114 -0.86 -6.90 23.51
CA PRO A 114 -0.46 -6.40 22.22
C PRO A 114 -1.26 -7.06 21.10
N GLU A 115 -1.70 -6.27 20.13
CA GLU A 115 -2.33 -6.79 18.91
C GLU A 115 -1.55 -6.34 17.66
N PRO A 116 -1.45 -7.18 16.62
CA PRO A 116 -0.87 -6.75 15.38
C PRO A 116 -1.76 -5.70 14.69
N PRO A 117 -1.18 -4.75 13.95
CA PRO A 117 -1.94 -3.75 13.21
C PRO A 117 -3.01 -4.38 12.33
N LYS A 118 -4.16 -3.70 12.22
CA LYS A 118 -5.27 -4.12 11.35
C LYS A 118 -4.98 -3.70 9.91
N LEU A 119 -5.43 -4.53 8.96
CA LEU A 119 -5.50 -4.12 7.56
C LEU A 119 -6.56 -3.03 7.38
N PRO A 120 -6.31 -2.01 6.58
CA PRO A 120 -7.36 -1.09 6.17
C PRO A 120 -8.39 -1.85 5.32
N ILE A 121 -9.68 -1.63 5.60
CA ILE A 121 -10.78 -2.26 4.86
C ILE A 121 -10.85 -1.68 3.45
N ASN A 122 -10.69 -0.37 3.33
CA ASN A 122 -10.71 0.38 2.09
C ASN A 122 -9.57 1.40 2.07
N SER A 123 -9.05 1.67 0.88
CA SER A 123 -8.07 2.70 0.64
C SER A 123 -8.59 3.59 -0.49
N TRP A 124 -8.93 4.84 -0.17
CA TRP A 124 -9.47 5.80 -1.11
C TRP A 124 -8.44 6.89 -1.41
N ILE A 125 -8.30 7.26 -2.66
CA ILE A 125 -7.59 8.49 -3.02
C ILE A 125 -8.51 9.69 -2.77
N ASN A 126 -9.75 9.58 -3.19
CA ASN A 126 -10.82 10.52 -2.89
C ASN A 126 -12.05 9.70 -2.52
N PRO A 127 -12.41 9.59 -1.24
CA PRO A 127 -13.62 8.87 -0.86
C PRO A 127 -14.83 9.55 -1.52
N PRO A 128 -15.80 8.79 -2.05
CA PRO A 128 -17.05 9.37 -2.52
C PRO A 128 -17.76 10.06 -1.37
N ASP A 129 -18.46 11.14 -1.68
CA ASP A 129 -19.34 11.78 -0.69
C ASP A 129 -20.30 10.76 -0.11
N PRO A 130 -20.57 10.79 1.20
CA PRO A 130 -21.56 9.90 1.78
C PRO A 130 -22.91 10.15 1.05
N PRO A 131 -23.69 9.08 0.78
CA PRO A 131 -25.00 9.27 0.16
C PRO A 131 -25.80 10.25 1.02
N GLU A 132 -26.33 11.31 0.40
CA GLU A 132 -27.27 12.20 1.08
C GLU A 132 -28.37 11.31 1.67
N GLU A 133 -28.44 11.25 3.01
CA GLU A 133 -29.59 10.64 3.67
C GLU A 133 -30.82 11.38 3.13
N ALA A 134 -31.64 10.65 2.39
CA ALA A 134 -32.88 11.17 1.86
C ALA A 134 -33.68 11.74 3.05
N ALA A 135 -33.70 13.05 3.17
CA ALA A 135 -34.52 13.75 4.13
C ALA A 135 -35.97 13.40 3.84
N HIS A 136 -36.52 12.55 4.69
CA HIS A 136 -37.95 12.27 4.75
C HIS A 136 -38.66 13.30 5.63
#